data_34cf9d1c58be17d8a31b4d8783fed5b1
#
_entry.id   34cf9d1c58be17d8a31b4d8783fed5b1
#
_cell.length_a   1.000
_cell.length_b   1.000
_cell.length_c   1.000
_cell.angle_alpha   90.00
_cell.angle_beta   90.00
_cell.angle_gamma   90.00
#
_symmetry.space_group_name_H-M   'P 1'
#
loop_
_entity.id
_entity.type
_entity.pdbx_description
1 polymer ?
#
loop_
_entity_poly.entity_id
_entity_poly.type
_entity_poly.pdbx_seq_one_letter_code
_entity_poly.pdbx_strand_id
1 'polypeptide(L)'
;MLLTGCDKRPATETWKPRSTSGQVEYELASAPIDAPRPLDHPVTGKLPVRFVSYNLRNYLTMVRHDDDKKSMRSKPEKEITALVSVLTKAQPDVLGVCEIGTQADLDNLQDRLEANGLKLPHSHLCSGSDPYRRQAILSRYPITVSPKPNINFQMDGRNFQMFRGILDVSIQLPGGPVRFLGVHLKSKRKVPEYDEELMRRHEAYLLAQHLAKLGDHPALLLYGDFNDTKRSTSIRSITKHLKPLNLKDKDLSTWTHYWEYQDVYSRFDYIFVSKRLEKRINHAKSHIISSPEVRKASDHRPLYVEIN
;
A
#
# COMPACT_ATOMS: atom_id res chain seq x y z
N MET A 1 18.01 14.34 -58.15
CA MET A 1 19.05 13.43 -57.62
C MET A 1 18.84 13.40 -56.11
N LEU A 2 18.13 12.35 -55.68
CA LEU A 2 17.70 12.15 -54.32
C LEU A 2 18.79 11.43 -53.51
N LEU A 3 19.16 11.96 -52.35
CA LEU A 3 19.95 11.24 -51.36
C LEU A 3 19.14 11.11 -50.10
N THR A 4 18.62 9.91 -49.89
CA THR A 4 18.01 9.42 -48.67
C THR A 4 19.10 9.01 -47.69
N GLY A 5 19.30 9.80 -46.64
CA GLY A 5 20.11 9.42 -45.48
C GLY A 5 19.25 8.65 -44.46
N CYS A 6 19.38 7.33 -44.41
CA CYS A 6 18.87 6.53 -43.30
C CYS A 6 19.79 6.68 -42.09
N ASP A 7 19.33 7.39 -41.10
CA ASP A 7 19.97 7.48 -39.81
C ASP A 7 19.70 6.17 -39.01
N LYS A 8 20.70 5.28 -39.02
CA LYS A 8 20.70 4.06 -38.19
C LYS A 8 21.05 4.44 -36.76
N ARG A 9 20.04 4.57 -35.88
CA ARG A 9 20.29 4.59 -34.45
C ARG A 9 20.96 3.27 -34.06
N PRO A 10 22.04 3.29 -33.24
CA PRO A 10 22.65 2.06 -32.76
C PRO A 10 21.67 1.28 -31.90
N ALA A 11 21.67 -0.03 -32.08
CA ALA A 11 20.88 -0.96 -31.29
C ALA A 11 21.22 -0.76 -29.81
N THR A 12 20.19 -0.56 -29.01
CA THR A 12 20.28 -0.51 -27.56
C THR A 12 20.87 -1.82 -27.07
N GLU A 13 22.06 -1.76 -26.47
CA GLU A 13 22.62 -2.88 -25.72
C GLU A 13 21.61 -3.31 -24.67
N THR A 14 21.12 -4.52 -24.78
CA THR A 14 20.26 -5.13 -23.75
C THR A 14 21.14 -5.39 -22.52
N TRP A 15 20.98 -4.55 -21.52
CA TRP A 15 21.60 -4.77 -20.22
C TRP A 15 21.22 -6.16 -19.70
N LYS A 16 22.21 -7.04 -19.55
CA LYS A 16 22.06 -8.34 -18.89
C LYS A 16 22.53 -8.18 -17.45
N PRO A 17 21.68 -8.48 -16.45
CA PRO A 17 22.15 -8.47 -15.07
C PRO A 17 23.26 -9.52 -14.92
N ARG A 18 24.45 -9.10 -14.51
CA ARG A 18 25.47 -10.04 -14.06
C ARG A 18 24.89 -10.77 -12.85
N SER A 19 24.87 -12.09 -12.90
CA SER A 19 24.49 -12.92 -11.77
C SER A 19 25.46 -12.62 -10.63
N THR A 20 25.02 -11.87 -9.67
CA THR A 20 25.76 -11.71 -8.44
C THR A 20 24.99 -12.44 -7.35
N SER A 21 25.56 -13.52 -6.88
CA SER A 21 25.39 -14.04 -5.53
C SER A 21 25.95 -13.03 -4.52
N GLY A 22 25.62 -11.75 -4.69
CA GLY A 22 25.96 -10.71 -3.75
C GLY A 22 25.07 -10.86 -2.52
N GLN A 23 25.64 -11.35 -1.42
CA GLN A 23 25.07 -11.16 -0.11
C GLN A 23 25.00 -9.64 0.13
N VAL A 24 23.79 -9.10 0.18
CA VAL A 24 23.60 -7.72 0.58
C VAL A 24 23.75 -7.69 2.10
N GLU A 25 24.83 -7.07 2.59
CA GLU A 25 24.98 -6.79 4.01
C GLU A 25 23.98 -5.69 4.40
N TYR A 26 22.98 -6.05 5.17
CA TYR A 26 22.08 -5.11 5.81
C TYR A 26 22.58 -4.88 7.24
N GLU A 27 22.71 -3.62 7.65
CA GLU A 27 22.94 -3.30 9.06
C GLU A 27 21.79 -3.87 9.90
N LEU A 28 22.08 -4.92 10.65
CA LEU A 28 21.14 -5.52 11.61
C LEU A 28 21.06 -4.59 12.82
N ALA A 29 20.00 -3.82 12.90
CA ALA A 29 19.66 -3.17 14.17
C ALA A 29 19.41 -4.27 15.22
N SER A 30 20.20 -4.28 16.28
CA SER A 30 20.38 -5.40 17.21
C SER A 30 19.35 -5.47 18.35
N ALA A 31 18.34 -4.60 18.41
CA ALA A 31 17.36 -4.61 19.49
C ALA A 31 15.97 -5.07 19.02
N PRO A 32 15.24 -5.85 19.83
CA PRO A 32 13.82 -6.10 19.60
C PRO A 32 13.04 -4.78 19.57
N ILE A 33 12.05 -4.70 18.67
CA ILE A 33 11.15 -3.56 18.65
C ILE A 33 10.11 -3.80 19.74
N ASP A 34 10.15 -3.00 20.80
CA ASP A 34 9.15 -3.07 21.86
C ASP A 34 7.74 -2.89 21.28
N ALA A 35 6.83 -3.75 21.71
CA ALA A 35 5.41 -3.56 21.40
C ALA A 35 4.94 -2.25 22.04
N PRO A 36 4.17 -1.42 21.33
CA PRO A 36 3.60 -0.22 21.94
C PRO A 36 2.79 -0.61 23.18
N ARG A 37 2.97 0.14 24.29
CA ARG A 37 2.20 -0.11 25.51
C ARG A 37 0.71 0.03 25.22
N PRO A 38 -0.14 -0.89 25.71
CA PRO A 38 -1.58 -0.72 25.63
C PRO A 38 -2.00 0.60 26.29
N LEU A 39 -2.99 1.25 25.70
CA LEU A 39 -3.63 2.40 26.38
C LEU A 39 -4.28 1.93 27.67
N ASP A 40 -4.14 2.70 28.76
CA ASP A 40 -4.62 2.35 30.10
C ASP A 40 -6.16 2.33 30.23
N HIS A 41 -6.88 2.67 29.16
CA HIS A 41 -8.35 2.71 29.16
C HIS A 41 -8.93 1.82 28.05
N PRO A 42 -10.00 1.05 28.36
CA PRO A 42 -10.70 0.27 27.35
C PRO A 42 -11.34 1.20 26.32
N VAL A 43 -11.08 0.93 25.04
CA VAL A 43 -11.68 1.69 23.95
C VAL A 43 -13.14 1.29 23.82
N THR A 44 -14.04 2.26 23.96
CA THR A 44 -15.46 2.07 23.71
C THR A 44 -15.72 1.96 22.21
N GLY A 45 -16.43 0.93 21.79
CA GLY A 45 -16.76 0.70 20.39
C GLY A 45 -17.49 -0.62 20.23
N LYS A 46 -18.02 -0.84 19.03
CA LYS A 46 -18.73 -2.07 18.67
C LYS A 46 -17.90 -2.95 17.76
N LEU A 47 -17.96 -4.25 17.97
CA LEU A 47 -17.52 -5.25 17.00
C LEU A 47 -18.65 -5.52 15.99
N PRO A 48 -18.33 -5.93 14.75
CA PRO A 48 -16.99 -6.04 14.19
C PRO A 48 -16.38 -4.67 13.85
N VAL A 49 -15.06 -4.57 13.86
CA VAL A 49 -14.31 -3.43 13.32
C VAL A 49 -14.09 -3.64 11.82
N ARG A 50 -14.41 -2.64 11.02
CA ARG A 50 -14.29 -2.67 9.55
C ARG A 50 -12.98 -2.00 9.13
N PHE A 51 -12.13 -2.76 8.49
CA PHE A 51 -10.91 -2.26 7.87
C PHE A 51 -11.04 -2.23 6.35
N VAL A 52 -10.62 -1.12 5.73
CA VAL A 52 -10.53 -1.01 4.27
C VAL A 52 -9.11 -0.62 3.88
N SER A 53 -8.54 -1.32 2.86
CA SER A 53 -7.29 -0.93 2.19
C SER A 53 -7.61 -0.48 0.78
N TYR A 54 -7.11 0.69 0.36
CA TYR A 54 -7.39 1.26 -0.96
C TYR A 54 -6.23 2.05 -1.54
N ASN A 55 -5.77 1.71 -2.75
CA ASN A 55 -4.92 2.59 -3.55
C ASN A 55 -5.82 3.63 -4.24
N LEU A 56 -5.57 4.92 -3.94
CA LEU A 56 -6.44 6.04 -4.33
C LEU A 56 -6.16 6.58 -5.75
N ARG A 57 -5.25 5.96 -6.50
CA ARG A 57 -4.84 6.45 -7.83
C ARG A 57 -4.51 7.94 -7.81
N ASN A 58 -3.40 8.30 -7.15
CA ASN A 58 -2.88 9.67 -7.11
C ASN A 58 -3.86 10.71 -6.52
N TYR A 59 -4.29 10.51 -5.27
CA TYR A 59 -5.00 11.55 -4.50
C TYR A 59 -4.01 12.62 -4.05
N LEU A 60 -3.53 13.41 -5.00
CA LEU A 60 -2.49 14.42 -4.82
C LEU A 60 -2.47 15.40 -5.98
N THR A 61 -1.79 16.53 -5.79
CA THR A 61 -1.48 17.47 -6.86
C THR A 61 -0.21 17.01 -7.59
N MET A 62 -0.31 16.80 -8.88
CA MET A 62 0.79 16.35 -9.74
C MET A 62 0.62 16.86 -11.17
N VAL A 63 1.66 16.72 -11.99
CA VAL A 63 1.54 16.98 -13.45
C VAL A 63 0.58 15.95 -14.06
N ARG A 64 -0.52 16.44 -14.59
CA ARG A 64 -1.49 15.63 -15.34
C ARG A 64 -1.51 16.06 -16.80
N HIS A 65 -1.81 15.11 -17.65
CA HIS A 65 -1.96 15.33 -19.10
C HIS A 65 -3.46 15.41 -19.41
N ASP A 66 -3.83 16.42 -20.20
CA ASP A 66 -5.18 16.62 -20.70
C ASP A 66 -5.04 17.16 -22.13
N ASP A 67 -5.44 16.37 -23.07
CA ASP A 67 -5.20 16.64 -24.47
C ASP A 67 -3.83 17.25 -24.69
N ASP A 68 -3.05 17.53 -25.17
CA ASP A 68 -1.67 17.99 -25.32
C ASP A 68 -1.13 18.97 -24.24
N LYS A 69 -1.91 19.24 -23.18
CA LYS A 69 -1.49 20.18 -22.11
C LYS A 69 -1.05 19.46 -20.85
N LYS A 70 0.14 19.83 -20.36
CA LYS A 70 0.66 19.42 -19.05
C LYS A 70 0.41 20.53 -18.03
N SER A 71 -0.25 20.22 -16.95
CA SER A 71 -0.46 21.18 -15.86
C SER A 71 -0.46 20.49 -14.49
N MET A 72 -0.01 21.25 -13.47
CA MET A 72 -0.11 20.81 -12.07
C MET A 72 -1.58 20.86 -11.65
N ARG A 73 -2.16 19.71 -11.35
CA ARG A 73 -3.58 19.62 -10.93
C ARG A 73 -3.75 18.53 -9.89
N SER A 74 -4.73 18.73 -9.01
CA SER A 74 -5.23 17.72 -8.09
C SER A 74 -5.94 16.57 -8.85
N LYS A 75 -6.29 15.52 -8.13
CA LYS A 75 -7.16 14.46 -8.64
C LYS A 75 -8.49 15.08 -9.15
N PRO A 76 -9.03 14.64 -10.30
CA PRO A 76 -10.29 15.16 -10.81
C PRO A 76 -11.44 15.03 -9.82
N GLU A 77 -12.25 16.07 -9.65
CA GLU A 77 -13.34 16.12 -8.67
C GLU A 77 -14.35 14.98 -8.84
N LYS A 78 -14.66 14.60 -10.08
CA LYS A 78 -15.54 13.44 -10.38
C LYS A 78 -15.01 12.11 -9.82
N GLU A 79 -13.67 11.96 -9.83
CA GLU A 79 -13.01 10.76 -9.30
C GLU A 79 -12.97 10.80 -7.76
N ILE A 80 -12.75 11.99 -7.16
CA ILE A 80 -12.82 12.21 -5.72
C ILE A 80 -14.23 11.91 -5.19
N THR A 81 -15.27 12.45 -5.84
CA THR A 81 -16.66 12.20 -5.47
C THR A 81 -17.00 10.71 -5.51
N ALA A 82 -16.57 10.00 -6.54
CA ALA A 82 -16.75 8.55 -6.64
C ALA A 82 -16.01 7.81 -5.51
N LEU A 83 -14.77 8.22 -5.20
CA LEU A 83 -13.95 7.65 -4.14
C LEU A 83 -14.60 7.84 -2.77
N VAL A 84 -15.04 9.05 -2.45
CA VAL A 84 -15.76 9.35 -1.20
C VAL A 84 -17.04 8.51 -1.10
N SER A 85 -17.81 8.40 -2.18
CA SER A 85 -19.02 7.55 -2.23
C SER A 85 -18.70 6.07 -1.93
N VAL A 86 -17.62 5.53 -2.49
CA VAL A 86 -17.19 4.14 -2.21
C VAL A 86 -16.86 3.97 -0.74
N LEU A 87 -16.07 4.88 -0.16
CA LEU A 87 -15.63 4.78 1.23
C LEU A 87 -16.77 5.01 2.22
N THR A 88 -17.65 5.98 1.96
CA THR A 88 -18.80 6.24 2.83
C THR A 88 -19.84 5.10 2.81
N LYS A 89 -20.00 4.40 1.69
CA LYS A 89 -20.81 3.16 1.64
C LYS A 89 -20.17 2.00 2.41
N ALA A 90 -18.84 1.88 2.34
CA ALA A 90 -18.11 0.82 3.04
C ALA A 90 -18.05 1.07 4.57
N GLN A 91 -18.17 2.33 5.01
CA GLN A 91 -18.15 2.73 6.44
C GLN A 91 -16.98 2.11 7.23
N PRO A 92 -15.71 2.24 6.80
CA PRO A 92 -14.59 1.70 7.56
C PRO A 92 -14.46 2.38 8.93
N ASP A 93 -14.03 1.62 9.92
CA ASP A 93 -13.59 2.13 11.22
C ASP A 93 -12.09 2.42 11.21
N VAL A 94 -11.34 1.71 10.33
CA VAL A 94 -9.92 1.96 10.00
C VAL A 94 -9.75 1.89 8.49
N LEU A 95 -9.07 2.88 7.91
CA LEU A 95 -8.84 3.03 6.47
C LEU A 95 -7.35 3.17 6.19
N GLY A 96 -6.76 2.20 5.50
CA GLY A 96 -5.39 2.28 4.98
C GLY A 96 -5.40 2.70 3.52
N VAL A 97 -4.59 3.70 3.15
CA VAL A 97 -4.56 4.24 1.78
C VAL A 97 -3.15 4.32 1.22
N CYS A 98 -3.04 4.08 -0.09
CA CYS A 98 -1.86 4.31 -0.90
C CYS A 98 -2.11 5.43 -1.92
N GLU A 99 -1.03 6.06 -2.39
CA GLU A 99 -1.06 7.14 -3.39
C GLU A 99 -1.81 8.39 -2.94
N ILE A 100 -1.68 8.71 -1.66
CA ILE A 100 -2.02 10.03 -1.13
C ILE A 100 -0.81 10.98 -1.23
N GLY A 101 -1.05 12.27 -1.31
CA GLY A 101 0.00 13.28 -1.42
C GLY A 101 0.52 13.78 -0.07
N THR A 102 0.38 15.07 0.17
CA THR A 102 0.84 15.77 1.37
C THR A 102 -0.13 15.60 2.54
N GLN A 103 0.23 16.17 3.70
CA GLN A 103 -0.71 16.26 4.83
C GLN A 103 -1.99 17.01 4.45
N ALA A 104 -1.88 18.07 3.66
CA ALA A 104 -3.05 18.82 3.18
C ALA A 104 -3.99 17.97 2.31
N ASP A 105 -3.45 17.03 1.50
CA ASP A 105 -4.27 16.09 0.73
C ASP A 105 -4.97 15.08 1.66
N LEU A 106 -4.29 14.65 2.73
CA LEU A 106 -4.87 13.76 3.73
C LEU A 106 -5.98 14.47 4.53
N ASP A 107 -5.75 15.70 4.96
CA ASP A 107 -6.73 16.52 5.67
C ASP A 107 -7.97 16.76 4.77
N ASN A 108 -7.76 17.11 3.50
CA ASN A 108 -8.85 17.24 2.52
C ASN A 108 -9.67 15.96 2.37
N LEU A 109 -9.02 14.79 2.34
CA LEU A 109 -9.73 13.51 2.31
C LEU A 109 -10.55 13.31 3.59
N GLN A 110 -9.99 13.59 4.78
CA GLN A 110 -10.71 13.46 6.06
C GLN A 110 -11.95 14.37 6.10
N ASP A 111 -11.81 15.63 5.71
CA ASP A 111 -12.91 16.60 5.69
C ASP A 111 -14.04 16.16 4.76
N ARG A 112 -13.70 15.67 3.57
CA ARG A 112 -14.68 15.14 2.61
C ARG A 112 -15.40 13.90 3.13
N LEU A 113 -14.69 13.00 3.79
CA LEU A 113 -15.28 11.81 4.40
C LEU A 113 -16.22 12.21 5.56
N GLU A 114 -15.80 13.12 6.44
CA GLU A 114 -16.62 13.61 7.56
C GLU A 114 -17.86 14.35 7.05
N ALA A 115 -17.74 15.20 6.05
CA ALA A 115 -18.87 15.88 5.41
C ALA A 115 -19.89 14.90 4.78
N ASN A 116 -19.47 13.68 4.47
CA ASN A 116 -20.34 12.61 3.97
C ASN A 116 -20.66 11.52 5.01
N GLY A 117 -20.51 11.83 6.30
CA GLY A 117 -20.94 10.95 7.41
C GLY A 117 -19.97 9.85 7.80
N LEU A 118 -18.71 9.91 7.33
CA LEU A 118 -17.65 8.98 7.74
C LEU A 118 -16.57 9.73 8.52
N LYS A 119 -16.65 9.69 9.85
CA LYS A 119 -15.70 10.36 10.74
C LYS A 119 -14.55 9.43 11.13
N LEU A 120 -13.33 9.78 10.72
CA LEU A 120 -12.07 9.11 11.04
C LEU A 120 -11.06 10.16 11.58
N PRO A 121 -11.20 10.57 12.85
CA PRO A 121 -10.51 11.76 13.38
C PRO A 121 -9.00 11.58 13.58
N HIS A 122 -8.52 10.33 13.63
CA HIS A 122 -7.11 10.04 13.81
C HIS A 122 -6.48 9.63 12.48
N SER A 123 -5.32 10.18 12.16
CA SER A 123 -4.59 9.81 10.95
C SER A 123 -3.07 9.80 11.17
N HIS A 124 -2.37 9.04 10.33
CA HIS A 124 -0.92 9.05 10.27
C HIS A 124 -0.47 8.93 8.82
N LEU A 125 0.44 9.83 8.39
CA LEU A 125 1.03 9.86 7.07
C LEU A 125 2.44 9.28 7.12
N CYS A 126 2.74 8.32 6.23
CA CYS A 126 4.06 7.70 6.09
C CYS A 126 4.65 8.02 4.71
N SER A 127 5.93 8.32 4.67
CA SER A 127 6.69 8.65 3.46
C SER A 127 8.00 7.87 3.38
N GLY A 128 8.54 7.80 2.18
CA GLY A 128 9.89 7.34 1.87
C GLY A 128 10.59 8.35 0.97
N SER A 129 11.35 7.87 -0.02
CA SER A 129 12.08 8.72 -0.97
C SER A 129 11.23 9.24 -2.15
N ASP A 130 10.02 8.73 -2.37
CA ASP A 130 9.10 9.28 -3.39
C ASP A 130 8.64 10.68 -2.94
N PRO A 131 8.91 11.74 -3.72
CA PRO A 131 8.57 13.11 -3.33
C PRO A 131 7.06 13.38 -3.37
N TYR A 132 6.29 12.57 -4.06
CA TYR A 132 4.87 12.84 -4.33
C TYR A 132 3.93 11.86 -3.63
N ARG A 133 4.17 10.55 -3.79
CA ARG A 133 3.24 9.52 -3.33
C ARG A 133 3.62 9.03 -1.95
N ARG A 134 2.64 9.05 -1.08
CA ARG A 134 2.74 8.57 0.29
C ARG A 134 1.66 7.52 0.55
N GLN A 135 1.70 6.99 1.74
CA GLN A 135 0.66 6.12 2.27
C GLN A 135 0.20 6.67 3.63
N ALA A 136 -1.06 6.41 3.97
CA ALA A 136 -1.61 6.86 5.22
C ALA A 136 -2.56 5.82 5.82
N ILE A 137 -2.83 5.97 7.10
CA ILE A 137 -3.90 5.28 7.81
C ILE A 137 -4.77 6.32 8.52
N LEU A 138 -6.08 6.14 8.43
CA LEU A 138 -7.09 6.92 9.11
C LEU A 138 -7.89 6.00 10.02
N SER A 139 -8.29 6.47 11.19
CA SER A 139 -8.96 5.62 12.18
C SER A 139 -10.00 6.38 12.99
N ARG A 140 -11.07 5.68 13.34
CA ARG A 140 -12.01 6.11 14.37
C ARG A 140 -11.38 6.08 15.76
N TYR A 141 -10.37 5.23 15.95
CA TYR A 141 -9.71 4.97 17.23
C TYR A 141 -8.31 5.62 17.25
N PRO A 142 -7.81 5.98 18.44
CA PRO A 142 -6.47 6.56 18.58
C PRO A 142 -5.37 5.69 17.98
N ILE A 143 -4.42 6.34 17.32
CA ILE A 143 -3.28 5.73 16.66
C ILE A 143 -2.03 5.95 17.51
N THR A 144 -1.29 4.88 17.77
CA THR A 144 0.06 4.93 18.35
C THR A 144 1.08 4.60 17.27
N VAL A 145 1.95 5.54 16.94
CA VAL A 145 2.99 5.37 15.91
C VAL A 145 4.16 4.60 16.51
N SER A 146 4.60 3.55 15.81
CA SER A 146 5.79 2.77 16.18
C SER A 146 7.08 3.49 15.77
N PRO A 147 8.25 3.13 16.36
CA PRO A 147 9.54 3.60 15.87
C PRO A 147 9.70 3.30 14.37
N LYS A 148 10.31 4.24 13.64
CA LYS A 148 10.46 4.12 12.18
C LYS A 148 11.25 2.86 11.81
N PRO A 149 10.71 1.97 10.94
CA PRO A 149 11.46 0.85 10.42
C PRO A 149 12.67 1.30 9.59
N ASN A 150 13.70 0.45 9.51
CA ASN A 150 14.77 0.67 8.54
C ASN A 150 14.22 0.50 7.12
N ILE A 151 14.39 1.53 6.30
CA ILE A 151 13.95 1.57 4.89
C ILE A 151 15.13 1.77 3.93
N ASN A 152 16.38 1.76 4.44
CA ASN A 152 17.59 1.96 3.65
C ASN A 152 18.17 0.62 3.18
N PHE A 153 18.70 0.59 1.97
CA PHE A 153 19.38 -0.58 1.40
C PHE A 153 20.38 -0.16 0.31
N GLN A 154 21.28 -1.09 -0.05
CA GLN A 154 22.19 -0.93 -1.17
C GLN A 154 21.77 -1.84 -2.33
N MET A 155 21.92 -1.35 -3.54
CA MET A 155 21.70 -2.08 -4.78
C MET A 155 22.66 -1.56 -5.85
N ASP A 156 23.40 -2.47 -6.49
CA ASP A 156 24.40 -2.12 -7.52
C ASP A 156 25.41 -1.04 -7.05
N GLY A 157 25.88 -1.14 -5.80
CA GLY A 157 26.86 -0.21 -5.20
C GLY A 157 26.29 1.19 -4.88
N ARG A 158 25.00 1.42 -5.02
CA ARG A 158 24.32 2.69 -4.72
C ARG A 158 23.38 2.55 -3.52
N ASN A 159 23.26 3.61 -2.74
CA ASN A 159 22.34 3.68 -1.61
C ASN A 159 20.94 4.07 -2.09
N PHE A 160 19.96 3.36 -1.61
CA PHE A 160 18.55 3.60 -1.87
C PHE A 160 17.74 3.62 -0.57
N GLN A 161 16.56 4.19 -0.67
CA GLN A 161 15.51 4.13 0.35
C GLN A 161 14.23 3.60 -0.28
N MET A 162 13.42 2.84 0.47
CA MET A 162 12.08 2.50 0.01
C MET A 162 11.30 3.75 -0.41
N PHE A 163 10.65 3.67 -1.57
CA PHE A 163 9.98 4.84 -2.14
C PHE A 163 8.87 5.40 -1.24
N ARG A 164 8.08 4.56 -0.60
CA ARG A 164 6.94 4.99 0.23
C ARG A 164 7.10 4.60 1.70
N GLY A 165 8.22 3.96 2.04
CA GLY A 165 8.50 3.51 3.40
C GLY A 165 7.62 2.35 3.87
N ILE A 166 7.64 2.09 5.17
CA ILE A 166 6.76 1.14 5.86
C ILE A 166 5.99 1.93 6.91
N LEU A 167 4.67 2.04 6.75
CA LEU A 167 3.80 2.58 7.77
C LEU A 167 3.66 1.52 8.87
N ASP A 168 3.89 1.90 10.13
CA ASP A 168 3.84 1.01 11.27
C ASP A 168 3.18 1.71 12.45
N VAL A 169 1.97 1.27 12.76
CA VAL A 169 1.18 1.83 13.87
C VAL A 169 0.42 0.75 14.62
N SER A 170 0.08 1.03 15.86
CA SER A 170 -0.86 0.23 16.65
C SER A 170 -2.13 1.01 16.92
N ILE A 171 -3.27 0.35 16.81
CA ILE A 171 -4.58 0.91 17.10
C ILE A 171 -5.25 0.03 18.16
N GLN A 172 -5.71 0.65 19.24
CA GLN A 172 -6.48 -0.02 20.26
C GLN A 172 -7.91 -0.19 19.76
N LEU A 173 -8.26 -1.38 19.32
CA LEU A 173 -9.60 -1.72 18.86
C LEU A 173 -10.46 -2.29 20.01
N PRO A 174 -11.79 -2.31 19.90
CA PRO A 174 -12.67 -2.90 20.92
C PRO A 174 -12.34 -4.34 21.30
N GLY A 175 -11.84 -5.14 20.37
CA GLY A 175 -11.38 -6.51 20.62
C GLY A 175 -9.91 -6.65 21.02
N GLY A 176 -9.25 -5.54 21.42
CA GLY A 176 -7.83 -5.48 21.79
C GLY A 176 -6.94 -4.87 20.69
N PRO A 177 -5.67 -4.61 21.01
CA PRO A 177 -4.76 -3.92 20.11
C PRO A 177 -4.49 -4.73 18.82
N VAL A 178 -4.43 -4.01 17.71
CA VAL A 178 -4.00 -4.53 16.40
C VAL A 178 -2.90 -3.64 15.86
N ARG A 179 -1.80 -4.24 15.42
CA ARG A 179 -0.73 -3.54 14.71
C ARG A 179 -1.03 -3.55 13.23
N PHE A 180 -0.99 -2.37 12.62
CA PHE A 180 -1.20 -2.19 11.19
C PHE A 180 0.12 -1.81 10.53
N LEU A 181 0.51 -2.58 9.52
CA LEU A 181 1.62 -2.26 8.64
C LEU A 181 1.07 -1.92 7.26
N GLY A 182 1.45 -0.76 6.74
CA GLY A 182 1.09 -0.35 5.39
C GLY A 182 2.30 -0.32 4.48
N VAL A 183 2.15 -0.76 3.22
CA VAL A 183 3.19 -0.68 2.20
C VAL A 183 2.62 -0.30 0.84
N HIS A 184 3.47 0.36 0.05
CA HIS A 184 3.25 0.53 -1.38
C HIS A 184 4.60 0.31 -2.07
N LEU A 185 4.84 -0.92 -2.55
CA LEU A 185 6.12 -1.31 -3.14
C LEU A 185 6.30 -0.69 -4.53
N LYS A 186 7.54 -0.67 -5.02
CA LYS A 186 7.89 -0.12 -6.34
C LYS A 186 7.05 -0.72 -7.45
N SER A 187 6.44 0.16 -8.23
CA SER A 187 5.61 -0.24 -9.38
C SER A 187 6.42 -0.97 -10.46
N LYS A 188 5.75 -1.70 -11.35
CA LYS A 188 6.36 -2.38 -12.50
C LYS A 188 6.72 -1.42 -13.65
N ARG A 189 6.50 -0.11 -13.48
CA ARG A 189 6.87 0.88 -14.48
C ARG A 189 8.39 0.94 -14.61
N LYS A 190 8.90 0.61 -15.81
CA LYS A 190 10.31 0.66 -16.14
C LYS A 190 10.85 2.09 -16.08
N VAL A 191 12.06 2.21 -15.56
CA VAL A 191 12.81 3.46 -15.50
C VAL A 191 14.27 3.16 -15.90
N PRO A 192 14.99 4.12 -16.51
CA PRO A 192 16.36 3.88 -16.94
C PRO A 192 17.36 3.74 -15.78
N GLU A 193 17.04 4.32 -14.62
CA GLU A 193 18.00 4.53 -13.53
C GLU A 193 18.29 3.27 -12.71
N TYR A 194 17.39 2.28 -12.74
CA TYR A 194 17.53 1.02 -11.98
C TYR A 194 16.54 -0.05 -12.46
N ASP A 195 16.78 -1.31 -12.07
CA ASP A 195 15.86 -2.42 -12.26
C ASP A 195 14.70 -2.32 -11.25
N GLU A 196 13.49 -2.11 -11.74
CA GLU A 196 12.30 -1.95 -10.90
C GLU A 196 11.86 -3.25 -10.21
N GLU A 197 12.15 -4.40 -10.78
CA GLU A 197 11.86 -5.69 -10.14
C GLU A 197 12.82 -5.93 -8.97
N LEU A 198 14.11 -5.68 -9.19
CA LEU A 198 15.11 -5.82 -8.14
C LEU A 198 14.84 -4.83 -7.00
N MET A 199 14.51 -3.58 -7.32
CA MET A 199 14.09 -2.57 -6.35
C MET A 199 12.92 -3.06 -5.49
N ARG A 200 11.85 -3.57 -6.10
CA ARG A 200 10.67 -4.09 -5.40
C ARG A 200 11.02 -5.30 -4.52
N ARG A 201 11.94 -6.16 -4.97
CA ARG A 201 12.44 -7.29 -4.19
C ARG A 201 13.20 -6.84 -2.94
N HIS A 202 14.03 -5.80 -3.04
CA HIS A 202 14.72 -5.21 -1.89
C HIS A 202 13.73 -4.59 -0.89
N GLU A 203 12.76 -3.82 -1.38
CA GLU A 203 11.70 -3.27 -0.52
C GLU A 203 10.93 -4.37 0.22
N ALA A 204 10.54 -5.44 -0.49
CA ALA A 204 9.86 -6.59 0.12
C ALA A 204 10.76 -7.34 1.12
N TYR A 205 12.07 -7.39 0.89
CA TYR A 205 13.03 -8.00 1.81
C TYR A 205 13.15 -7.19 3.11
N LEU A 206 13.27 -5.86 3.04
CA LEU A 206 13.27 -4.99 4.22
C LEU A 206 11.98 -5.16 5.05
N LEU A 207 10.84 -5.24 4.38
CA LEU A 207 9.58 -5.54 5.05
C LEU A 207 9.59 -6.91 5.73
N ALA A 208 10.11 -7.95 5.06
CA ALA A 208 10.23 -9.28 5.65
C ALA A 208 11.18 -9.30 6.86
N GLN A 209 12.29 -8.56 6.81
CA GLN A 209 13.17 -8.38 7.96
C GLN A 209 12.47 -7.66 9.13
N HIS A 210 11.68 -6.62 8.82
CA HIS A 210 10.89 -5.94 9.84
C HIS A 210 9.88 -6.89 10.49
N LEU A 211 9.17 -7.70 9.70
CA LEU A 211 8.25 -8.73 10.19
C LEU A 211 8.98 -9.77 11.07
N ALA A 212 10.17 -10.21 10.67
CA ALA A 212 10.96 -11.16 11.47
C ALA A 212 11.33 -10.60 12.84
N LYS A 213 11.67 -9.31 12.94
CA LYS A 213 11.94 -8.63 14.22
C LYS A 213 10.72 -8.52 15.11
N LEU A 214 9.52 -8.43 14.54
CA LEU A 214 8.28 -8.43 15.31
C LEU A 214 7.95 -9.80 15.92
N GLY A 215 8.49 -10.87 15.38
CA GLY A 215 8.34 -12.24 15.92
C GLY A 215 6.89 -12.77 15.85
N ASP A 216 6.57 -13.74 16.70
CA ASP A 216 5.22 -14.38 16.79
C ASP A 216 4.17 -13.51 17.50
N HIS A 217 4.26 -12.25 17.35
CA HIS A 217 3.65 -11.20 18.12
C HIS A 217 2.17 -10.92 17.89
N PRO A 218 1.81 -9.65 18.05
CA PRO A 218 0.46 -9.23 18.32
C PRO A 218 -0.48 -9.64 17.20
N ALA A 219 -1.74 -9.35 17.38
CA ALA A 219 -2.68 -9.26 16.29
C ALA A 219 -2.14 -8.23 15.27
N LEU A 220 -1.65 -8.70 14.10
CA LEU A 220 -0.99 -7.87 13.09
C LEU A 220 -1.69 -8.02 11.75
N LEU A 221 -1.95 -6.89 11.09
CA LEU A 221 -2.49 -6.77 9.75
C LEU A 221 -1.51 -5.96 8.88
N LEU A 222 -1.00 -6.59 7.82
CA LEU A 222 -0.20 -5.94 6.79
C LEU A 222 -1.08 -5.76 5.54
N TYR A 223 -1.10 -4.54 4.98
CA TYR A 223 -1.93 -4.19 3.84
C TYR A 223 -1.19 -3.32 2.82
N GLY A 224 -1.72 -3.23 1.62
CA GLY A 224 -1.31 -2.25 0.62
C GLY A 224 -1.19 -2.79 -0.78
N ASP A 225 -0.58 -1.95 -1.63
CA ASP A 225 -0.24 -2.28 -3.01
C ASP A 225 1.20 -2.82 -3.08
N PHE A 226 1.32 -4.11 -3.31
CA PHE A 226 2.61 -4.78 -3.42
C PHE A 226 3.19 -4.74 -4.84
N ASN A 227 2.43 -4.24 -5.81
CA ASN A 227 2.82 -4.16 -7.22
C ASN A 227 3.38 -5.47 -7.78
N ASP A 228 2.98 -6.60 -7.20
CA ASP A 228 3.48 -7.91 -7.59
C ASP A 228 2.43 -9.01 -7.39
N THR A 229 2.64 -10.15 -8.03
CA THR A 229 1.69 -11.26 -8.03
C THR A 229 2.04 -12.33 -7.00
N LYS A 230 1.07 -13.17 -6.63
CA LYS A 230 1.19 -14.20 -5.58
C LYS A 230 2.44 -15.11 -5.73
N ARG A 231 2.91 -15.36 -6.95
CA ARG A 231 4.05 -16.26 -7.22
C ARG A 231 5.40 -15.55 -7.20
N SER A 232 5.45 -14.23 -7.07
CA SER A 232 6.70 -13.46 -7.07
C SER A 232 7.54 -13.74 -5.82
N THR A 233 8.84 -13.44 -5.91
CA THR A 233 9.75 -13.51 -4.77
C THR A 233 9.35 -12.55 -3.67
N SER A 234 8.89 -11.34 -4.05
CA SER A 234 8.42 -10.30 -3.13
C SER A 234 7.29 -10.83 -2.24
N ILE A 235 6.24 -11.39 -2.83
CA ILE A 235 5.09 -11.92 -2.07
C ILE A 235 5.48 -13.16 -1.27
N ARG A 236 6.30 -14.05 -1.83
CA ARG A 236 6.75 -15.27 -1.12
C ARG A 236 7.59 -14.95 0.14
N SER A 237 8.37 -13.87 0.13
CA SER A 237 9.12 -13.45 1.32
C SER A 237 8.19 -13.08 2.49
N ILE A 238 7.07 -12.43 2.20
CA ILE A 238 6.07 -12.03 3.20
C ILE A 238 5.26 -13.25 3.71
N THR A 239 4.93 -14.20 2.83
CA THR A 239 4.15 -15.39 3.22
C THR A 239 4.88 -16.34 4.16
N LYS A 240 6.18 -16.15 4.37
CA LYS A 240 6.94 -16.86 5.41
C LYS A 240 6.55 -16.42 6.83
N HIS A 241 6.03 -15.19 6.98
CA HIS A 241 5.73 -14.56 8.26
C HIS A 241 4.22 -14.44 8.51
N LEU A 242 3.46 -14.12 7.47
CA LEU A 242 2.04 -13.79 7.57
C LEU A 242 1.21 -14.59 6.56
N LYS A 243 -0.05 -14.82 6.90
CA LYS A 243 -1.01 -15.52 6.03
C LYS A 243 -1.78 -14.52 5.17
N PRO A 244 -1.79 -14.67 3.82
CA PRO A 244 -2.61 -13.84 2.95
C PRO A 244 -4.09 -14.18 3.12
N LEU A 245 -4.95 -13.15 3.17
CA LEU A 245 -6.40 -13.34 3.10
C LEU A 245 -6.83 -13.62 1.65
N ASN A 246 -7.66 -14.64 1.49
CA ASN A 246 -8.17 -15.02 0.16
C ASN A 246 -9.48 -14.27 -0.15
N LEU A 247 -9.36 -12.96 -0.33
CA LEU A 247 -10.51 -12.10 -0.63
C LEU A 247 -10.93 -12.26 -2.09
N LYS A 248 -12.25 -12.23 -2.30
CA LYS A 248 -12.91 -12.28 -3.61
C LYS A 248 -14.04 -11.25 -3.62
N ASP A 249 -14.47 -10.84 -4.78
CA ASP A 249 -15.71 -10.08 -4.93
C ASP A 249 -16.94 -11.01 -4.99
N LYS A 250 -18.11 -10.41 -5.19
CA LYS A 250 -19.39 -11.13 -5.31
C LYS A 250 -19.41 -12.12 -6.49
N ASP A 251 -18.60 -11.89 -7.53
CA ASP A 251 -18.49 -12.71 -8.74
C ASP A 251 -17.30 -13.67 -8.66
N LEU A 252 -16.75 -13.88 -7.46
CA LEU A 252 -15.60 -14.73 -7.15
C LEU A 252 -14.28 -14.28 -7.80
N SER A 253 -14.23 -13.09 -8.37
CA SER A 253 -13.00 -12.51 -8.93
C SER A 253 -12.02 -12.11 -7.84
N THR A 254 -10.73 -12.20 -8.15
CA THR A 254 -9.64 -11.93 -7.20
C THR A 254 -8.73 -10.77 -7.61
N TRP A 255 -8.94 -10.21 -8.80
CA TRP A 255 -8.12 -9.09 -9.27
C TRP A 255 -8.42 -7.81 -8.45
N THR A 256 -7.40 -6.96 -8.32
CA THR A 256 -7.49 -5.71 -7.56
C THR A 256 -7.04 -4.49 -8.35
N HIS A 257 -6.35 -4.69 -9.47
CA HIS A 257 -5.87 -3.61 -10.34
C HIS A 257 -6.24 -3.91 -11.79
N TYR A 258 -6.70 -2.90 -12.52
CA TYR A 258 -7.01 -2.96 -13.94
C TYR A 258 -6.18 -1.94 -14.72
N TRP A 259 -5.31 -2.44 -15.60
CA TRP A 259 -4.54 -1.61 -16.49
C TRP A 259 -5.27 -1.45 -17.83
N GLU A 260 -6.01 -0.36 -17.96
CA GLU A 260 -6.89 -0.08 -19.10
C GLU A 260 -6.14 -0.09 -20.45
N TYR A 261 -4.92 0.45 -20.48
CA TYR A 261 -4.14 0.54 -21.73
C TYR A 261 -3.83 -0.81 -22.39
N GLN A 262 -3.70 -1.88 -21.60
CA GLN A 262 -3.41 -3.25 -22.10
C GLN A 262 -4.53 -4.24 -21.83
N ASP A 263 -5.65 -3.80 -21.26
CA ASP A 263 -6.76 -4.66 -20.82
C ASP A 263 -6.29 -5.81 -19.90
N VAL A 264 -5.41 -5.49 -18.92
CA VAL A 264 -4.83 -6.47 -18.03
C VAL A 264 -5.36 -6.33 -16.61
N TYR A 265 -5.93 -7.42 -16.10
CA TYR A 265 -6.38 -7.54 -14.73
C TYR A 265 -5.32 -8.24 -13.87
N SER A 266 -4.94 -7.64 -12.75
CA SER A 266 -3.91 -8.14 -11.86
C SER A 266 -4.36 -8.12 -10.41
N ARG A 267 -3.78 -9.00 -9.58
CA ARG A 267 -3.90 -8.88 -8.13
C ARG A 267 -2.59 -8.32 -7.58
N PHE A 268 -2.59 -7.04 -7.20
CA PHE A 268 -1.45 -6.33 -6.64
C PHE A 268 -1.67 -5.91 -5.18
N ASP A 269 -2.93 -5.77 -4.78
CA ASP A 269 -3.30 -5.42 -3.42
C ASP A 269 -3.56 -6.66 -2.59
N TYR A 270 -2.98 -6.70 -1.40
CA TYR A 270 -3.09 -7.81 -0.47
C TYR A 270 -3.35 -7.34 0.95
N ILE A 271 -3.99 -8.19 1.72
CA ILE A 271 -4.02 -8.14 3.18
C ILE A 271 -3.44 -9.45 3.69
N PHE A 272 -2.45 -9.34 4.57
CA PHE A 272 -1.85 -10.46 5.28
C PHE A 272 -2.12 -10.30 6.77
N VAL A 273 -2.28 -11.38 7.48
CA VAL A 273 -2.56 -11.37 8.91
C VAL A 273 -1.67 -12.35 9.67
N SER A 274 -1.35 -12.01 10.93
CA SER A 274 -0.73 -12.95 11.85
C SER A 274 -1.71 -14.05 12.26
N LYS A 275 -1.18 -15.20 12.70
CA LYS A 275 -2.00 -16.33 13.21
C LYS A 275 -2.96 -15.89 14.32
N ARG A 276 -2.56 -14.93 15.15
CA ARG A 276 -3.40 -14.41 16.24
C ARG A 276 -4.57 -13.59 15.70
N LEU A 277 -4.33 -12.71 14.72
CA LEU A 277 -5.40 -11.89 14.14
C LEU A 277 -6.31 -12.71 13.23
N GLU A 278 -5.80 -13.73 12.54
CA GLU A 278 -6.60 -14.58 11.64
C GLU A 278 -7.84 -15.15 12.35
N LYS A 279 -7.70 -15.54 13.63
CA LYS A 279 -8.81 -16.08 14.44
C LYS A 279 -9.93 -15.07 14.68
N ARG A 280 -9.65 -13.79 14.47
CA ARG A 280 -10.60 -12.68 14.63
C ARG A 280 -11.20 -12.22 13.29
N ILE A 281 -10.73 -12.73 12.16
CA ILE A 281 -11.22 -12.31 10.84
C ILE A 281 -12.55 -12.99 10.53
N ASN A 282 -13.56 -12.19 10.22
CA ASN A 282 -14.81 -12.67 9.65
C ASN A 282 -14.62 -12.89 8.14
N HIS A 283 -14.16 -14.09 7.77
CA HIS A 283 -13.88 -14.44 6.38
C HIS A 283 -15.12 -14.37 5.48
N ALA A 284 -16.31 -14.65 6.01
CA ALA A 284 -17.56 -14.66 5.25
C ALA A 284 -18.01 -13.23 4.84
N LYS A 285 -17.62 -12.23 5.62
CA LYS A 285 -17.95 -10.82 5.35
C LYS A 285 -16.80 -10.05 4.70
N SER A 286 -15.57 -10.61 4.73
CA SER A 286 -14.40 -9.96 4.15
C SER A 286 -14.33 -10.23 2.64
N HIS A 287 -14.16 -9.17 1.83
CA HIS A 287 -14.29 -9.26 0.38
C HIS A 287 -13.54 -8.14 -0.36
N ILE A 288 -13.52 -8.21 -1.68
CA ILE A 288 -13.09 -7.13 -2.57
C ILE A 288 -14.32 -6.31 -2.94
N ILE A 289 -14.28 -4.99 -2.68
CA ILE A 289 -15.39 -4.10 -3.05
C ILE A 289 -15.41 -3.92 -4.58
N SER A 290 -16.55 -4.19 -5.18
CA SER A 290 -16.77 -4.06 -6.63
C SER A 290 -18.07 -3.33 -6.88
N SER A 291 -17.96 -2.16 -7.53
CA SER A 291 -19.12 -1.38 -7.99
C SER A 291 -18.71 -0.49 -9.17
N PRO A 292 -19.66 0.07 -9.92
CA PRO A 292 -19.35 1.03 -10.99
C PRO A 292 -18.59 2.26 -10.48
N GLU A 293 -18.86 2.71 -9.25
CA GLU A 293 -18.17 3.86 -8.63
C GLU A 293 -16.69 3.58 -8.40
N VAL A 294 -16.30 2.34 -8.06
CA VAL A 294 -14.90 1.95 -7.88
C VAL A 294 -14.09 2.20 -9.14
N ARG A 295 -14.61 1.84 -10.33
CA ARG A 295 -13.94 2.08 -11.61
C ARG A 295 -13.77 3.56 -11.93
N LYS A 296 -14.69 4.42 -11.46
CA LYS A 296 -14.58 5.89 -11.60
C LYS A 296 -13.57 6.48 -10.62
N ALA A 297 -13.42 5.88 -9.46
CA ALA A 297 -12.60 6.38 -8.36
C ALA A 297 -11.11 6.03 -8.53
N SER A 298 -10.81 4.80 -8.95
CA SER A 298 -9.45 4.27 -9.04
C SER A 298 -9.36 3.12 -10.05
N ASP A 299 -8.16 2.86 -10.55
CA ASP A 299 -7.78 1.64 -11.28
C ASP A 299 -7.56 0.45 -10.34
N HIS A 300 -7.56 0.68 -9.02
CA HIS A 300 -7.56 -0.35 -8.00
C HIS A 300 -8.95 -0.57 -7.41
N ARG A 301 -9.12 -1.74 -6.74
CA ARG A 301 -10.33 -2.13 -6.02
C ARG A 301 -10.04 -2.22 -4.53
N PRO A 302 -10.88 -1.62 -3.66
CA PRO A 302 -10.68 -1.70 -2.22
C PRO A 302 -10.81 -3.12 -1.69
N LEU A 303 -9.99 -3.44 -0.68
CA LEU A 303 -10.10 -4.66 0.10
C LEU A 303 -10.80 -4.35 1.43
N TYR A 304 -11.86 -5.07 1.74
CA TYR A 304 -12.67 -4.91 2.95
C TYR A 304 -12.49 -6.12 3.86
N VAL A 305 -12.25 -5.86 5.14
CA VAL A 305 -12.09 -6.91 6.17
C VAL A 305 -12.86 -6.55 7.42
N GLU A 306 -13.62 -7.50 7.96
CA GLU A 306 -14.23 -7.41 9.30
C GLU A 306 -13.36 -8.14 10.32
N ILE A 307 -13.09 -7.45 11.45
CA ILE A 307 -12.31 -7.94 12.60
C ILE A 307 -13.23 -8.02 13.82
N ASN A 308 -13.41 -9.22 14.38
CA ASN A 308 -14.19 -9.49 15.59
C ASN A 308 -13.37 -9.29 16.87
#